data_90b14b0bc21a72f1c70aec7f7b77bc5b
#
_entry.id   90b14b0bc21a72f1c70aec7f7b77bc5b
#
_cell.length_a   1.000
_cell.length_b   1.000
_cell.length_c   1.000
_cell.angle_alpha   90.00
_cell.angle_beta   90.00
_cell.angle_gamma   90.00
#
_symmetry.space_group_name_H-M   'P 1'
#
loop_
_entity.id
_entity.type
_entity.pdbx_description
1 polymer ?
#
loop_
_entity_poly.entity_id
_entity_poly.type
_entity_poly.pdbx_seq_one_letter_code
_entity_poly.pdbx_strand_id
1 'polypeptide(L)'
;MPIIKKLEGKRVLILLASEFEDSEFRDVAGALLLEGAEITVTSTTKEVLSGKRGDVAVIADELVRDVSVQGYTGLYIPGGKAPSKIRDDPDVQKVVREAYDGGLRIGAVCHGPQVLISAGIVQNRTLTSHPAVGGELQEAGANYSGRPVERDGSIITATDPRAIAEFNTAFIREIACCELFGP
;
A
#
# COMPACT_ATOMS: atom_id res chain seq x y z
N MET A 1 -0.90 -13.86 30.24
CA MET A 1 -1.21 -12.48 29.84
C MET A 1 -1.83 -12.49 28.44
N PRO A 2 -2.91 -11.79 28.19
CA PRO A 2 -3.42 -11.67 26.84
C PRO A 2 -2.36 -10.94 25.98
N ILE A 3 -2.09 -11.46 24.78
CA ILE A 3 -1.24 -10.80 23.80
C ILE A 3 -2.05 -9.61 23.26
N ILE A 4 -1.62 -8.40 23.56
CA ILE A 4 -2.25 -7.19 23.01
C ILE A 4 -1.79 -7.04 21.56
N LYS A 5 -2.73 -7.18 20.63
CA LYS A 5 -2.51 -6.96 19.21
C LYS A 5 -2.61 -5.46 18.91
N LYS A 6 -1.60 -4.91 18.26
CA LYS A 6 -1.49 -3.47 18.00
C LYS A 6 -2.55 -2.92 17.05
N LEU A 7 -3.10 -3.77 16.17
CA LEU A 7 -4.02 -3.39 15.11
C LEU A 7 -5.43 -3.97 15.29
N GLU A 8 -5.77 -4.42 16.49
CA GLU A 8 -7.14 -4.89 16.76
C GLU A 8 -8.16 -3.80 16.47
N GLY A 9 -9.18 -4.11 15.68
CA GLY A 9 -10.21 -3.16 15.24
C GLY A 9 -9.78 -2.21 14.11
N LYS A 10 -8.53 -2.33 13.60
CA LYS A 10 -8.05 -1.57 12.44
C LYS A 10 -8.31 -2.36 11.16
N ARG A 11 -8.72 -1.65 10.10
CA ARG A 11 -8.97 -2.22 8.78
C ARG A 11 -7.96 -1.66 7.77
N VAL A 12 -7.35 -2.54 6.99
CA VAL A 12 -6.38 -2.18 5.96
C VAL A 12 -6.87 -2.68 4.60
N LEU A 13 -6.92 -1.77 3.65
CA LEU A 13 -7.22 -2.07 2.26
C LEU A 13 -5.92 -2.40 1.53
N ILE A 14 -5.88 -3.51 0.79
CA ILE A 14 -4.75 -3.87 -0.07
C ILE A 14 -5.20 -3.78 -1.53
N LEU A 15 -4.58 -2.87 -2.28
CA LEU A 15 -4.80 -2.70 -3.71
C LEU A 15 -3.87 -3.63 -4.48
N LEU A 16 -4.44 -4.55 -5.27
CA LEU A 16 -3.72 -5.63 -5.90
C LEU A 16 -4.10 -5.79 -7.38
N ALA A 17 -3.15 -6.23 -8.19
CA ALA A 17 -3.39 -6.73 -9.53
C ALA A 17 -2.44 -7.89 -9.82
N SER A 18 -2.72 -8.70 -10.84
CA SER A 18 -1.84 -9.83 -11.20
C SER A 18 -0.41 -9.38 -11.50
N GLU A 19 0.53 -10.27 -11.28
CA GLU A 19 1.98 -10.08 -11.33
C GLU A 19 2.51 -9.16 -10.22
N PHE A 20 1.81 -9.12 -9.06
CA PHE A 20 2.36 -8.51 -7.85
C PHE A 20 3.60 -9.30 -7.35
N GLU A 21 4.46 -8.66 -6.58
CA GLU A 21 5.57 -9.35 -5.90
C GLU A 21 5.04 -10.20 -4.75
N ASP A 22 5.14 -11.54 -4.89
CA ASP A 22 4.57 -12.52 -3.95
C ASP A 22 4.98 -12.26 -2.50
N SER A 23 6.27 -12.01 -2.25
CA SER A 23 6.78 -11.77 -0.90
C SER A 23 6.28 -10.44 -0.30
N GLU A 24 6.15 -9.40 -1.11
CA GLU A 24 5.67 -8.10 -0.64
C GLU A 24 4.19 -8.16 -0.23
N PHE A 25 3.38 -8.94 -0.92
CA PHE A 25 2.01 -9.19 -0.49
C PHE A 25 1.95 -10.09 0.74
N ARG A 26 2.56 -11.27 0.66
CA ARG A 26 2.49 -12.28 1.73
C ARG A 26 3.03 -11.76 3.06
N ASP A 27 4.21 -11.15 3.05
CA ASP A 27 4.91 -10.79 4.28
C ASP A 27 4.30 -9.56 4.94
N VAL A 28 3.77 -8.62 4.16
CA VAL A 28 3.04 -7.45 4.72
C VAL A 28 1.65 -7.85 5.21
N ALA A 29 0.88 -8.58 4.40
CA ALA A 29 -0.44 -9.07 4.79
C ALA A 29 -0.35 -9.95 6.05
N GLY A 30 0.63 -10.86 6.08
CA GLY A 30 0.88 -11.71 7.25
C GLY A 30 1.19 -10.92 8.51
N ALA A 31 2.04 -9.91 8.42
CA ALA A 31 2.39 -9.05 9.57
C ALA A 31 1.17 -8.26 10.08
N LEU A 32 0.35 -7.71 9.18
CA LEU A 32 -0.87 -7.00 9.54
C LEU A 32 -1.88 -7.91 10.26
N LEU A 33 -2.09 -9.12 9.72
CA LEU A 33 -2.99 -10.12 10.32
C LEU A 33 -2.50 -10.59 11.69
N LEU A 34 -1.20 -10.82 11.85
CA LEU A 34 -0.60 -11.21 13.14
C LEU A 34 -0.83 -10.13 14.23
N GLU A 35 -0.80 -8.87 13.84
CA GLU A 35 -1.07 -7.74 14.74
C GLU A 35 -2.58 -7.46 14.91
N GLY A 36 -3.45 -8.25 14.27
CA GLY A 36 -4.90 -8.20 14.49
C GLY A 36 -5.68 -7.29 13.55
N ALA A 37 -5.07 -6.79 12.49
CA ALA A 37 -5.80 -6.02 11.48
C ALA A 37 -6.78 -6.91 10.70
N GLU A 38 -7.89 -6.33 10.28
CA GLU A 38 -8.76 -6.87 9.25
C GLU A 38 -8.26 -6.40 7.88
N ILE A 39 -8.13 -7.33 6.92
CA ILE A 39 -7.64 -7.03 5.58
C ILE A 39 -8.77 -7.21 4.57
N THR A 40 -8.89 -6.25 3.67
CA THR A 40 -9.72 -6.35 2.47
C THR A 40 -8.82 -6.17 1.24
N VAL A 41 -8.87 -7.11 0.32
CA VAL A 41 -8.16 -7.02 -0.97
C VAL A 41 -9.11 -6.43 -2.00
N THR A 42 -8.66 -5.39 -2.70
CA THR A 42 -9.39 -4.79 -3.82
C THR A 42 -8.58 -4.83 -5.11
N SER A 43 -9.26 -4.95 -6.22
CA SER A 43 -8.65 -4.98 -7.56
C SER A 43 -9.63 -4.45 -8.61
N THR A 44 -9.13 -4.24 -9.82
CA THR A 44 -9.95 -3.90 -10.99
C THR A 44 -10.74 -5.10 -11.54
N THR A 45 -10.47 -6.31 -11.05
CA THR A 45 -11.13 -7.57 -11.49
C THR A 45 -11.40 -8.48 -10.31
N LYS A 46 -12.37 -9.39 -10.49
CA LYS A 46 -12.68 -10.52 -9.59
C LYS A 46 -12.04 -11.83 -10.04
N GLU A 47 -11.26 -11.81 -11.08
CA GLU A 47 -10.49 -12.99 -11.50
C GLU A 47 -9.39 -13.31 -10.49
N VAL A 48 -8.84 -14.51 -10.59
CA VAL A 48 -7.70 -14.92 -9.76
C VAL A 48 -6.49 -14.03 -10.09
N LEU A 49 -5.99 -13.35 -9.09
CA LEU A 49 -4.75 -12.57 -9.17
C LEU A 49 -3.59 -13.45 -8.76
N SER A 50 -2.63 -13.63 -9.65
CA SER A 50 -1.44 -14.44 -9.38
C SER A 50 -0.22 -13.54 -9.19
N GLY A 51 0.58 -13.85 -8.18
CA GLY A 51 1.90 -13.23 -8.01
C GLY A 51 2.80 -13.54 -9.19
N LYS A 52 3.81 -12.72 -9.41
CA LYS A 52 4.72 -12.86 -10.57
C LYS A 52 5.55 -14.15 -10.55
N ARG A 53 5.71 -14.78 -9.38
CA ARG A 53 6.38 -16.07 -9.21
C ARG A 53 5.39 -17.25 -9.19
N GLY A 54 4.10 -16.95 -9.04
CA GLY A 54 3.05 -17.95 -8.93
C GLY A 54 2.94 -18.64 -7.57
N ASP A 55 3.64 -18.13 -6.55
CA ASP A 55 3.63 -18.69 -5.19
C ASP A 55 2.35 -18.31 -4.44
N VAL A 56 1.75 -17.19 -4.80
CA VAL A 56 0.55 -16.63 -4.17
C VAL A 56 -0.54 -16.40 -5.21
N ALA A 57 -1.75 -16.81 -4.90
CA ALA A 57 -2.95 -16.54 -5.69
C ALA A 57 -4.05 -15.99 -4.78
N VAL A 58 -4.73 -14.92 -5.22
CA VAL A 58 -5.74 -14.21 -4.45
C VAL A 58 -6.92 -13.85 -5.33
N ILE A 59 -8.13 -13.90 -4.79
CA ILE A 59 -9.32 -13.30 -5.41
C ILE A 59 -9.66 -12.06 -4.59
N ALA A 60 -9.87 -10.92 -5.25
CA ALA A 60 -10.24 -9.69 -4.57
C ALA A 60 -11.58 -9.82 -3.85
N ASP A 61 -11.66 -9.29 -2.63
CA ASP A 61 -12.90 -9.23 -1.85
C ASP A 61 -13.90 -8.25 -2.48
N GLU A 62 -13.40 -7.12 -3.00
CA GLU A 62 -14.19 -6.06 -3.61
C GLU A 62 -13.55 -5.55 -4.90
N LEU A 63 -14.38 -5.05 -5.82
CA LEU A 63 -13.88 -4.30 -6.96
C LEU A 63 -13.53 -2.88 -6.53
N VAL A 64 -12.42 -2.35 -7.04
CA VAL A 64 -11.94 -1.01 -6.67
C VAL A 64 -12.98 0.10 -6.91
N ARG A 65 -13.81 -0.03 -7.95
CA ARG A 65 -14.89 0.92 -8.25
C ARG A 65 -16.00 0.97 -7.19
N ASP A 66 -16.14 -0.10 -6.40
CA ASP A 66 -17.20 -0.24 -5.39
C ASP A 66 -16.67 0.07 -3.96
N VAL A 67 -15.36 0.28 -3.80
CA VAL A 67 -14.73 0.53 -2.50
C VAL A 67 -15.08 1.91 -1.96
N SER A 68 -15.50 1.95 -0.70
CA SER A 68 -15.47 3.15 0.13
C SER A 68 -14.29 3.08 1.09
N VAL A 69 -13.48 4.12 1.16
CA VAL A 69 -12.36 4.17 2.10
C VAL A 69 -12.76 4.45 3.55
N GLN A 70 -14.03 4.75 3.79
CA GLN A 70 -14.55 4.98 5.14
C GLN A 70 -14.37 3.75 6.03
N GLY A 71 -13.88 3.96 7.24
CA GLY A 71 -13.65 2.89 8.22
C GLY A 71 -12.33 2.13 8.01
N TYR A 72 -11.57 2.42 6.96
CA TYR A 72 -10.21 1.93 6.81
C TYR A 72 -9.21 2.88 7.49
N THR A 73 -8.16 2.30 8.05
CA THR A 73 -7.05 3.04 8.68
C THR A 73 -5.82 3.07 7.80
N GLY A 74 -5.66 2.07 6.94
CA GLY A 74 -4.52 1.94 6.03
C GLY A 74 -4.90 1.50 4.63
N LEU A 75 -4.05 1.88 3.68
CA LEU A 75 -4.02 1.38 2.31
C LEU A 75 -2.62 0.88 2.01
N TYR A 76 -2.50 -0.34 1.47
CA TYR A 76 -1.22 -0.93 1.08
C TYR A 76 -1.18 -1.28 -0.39
N ILE A 77 -0.07 -0.97 -1.05
CA ILE A 77 0.16 -1.22 -2.49
C ILE A 77 1.49 -1.95 -2.65
N PRO A 78 1.48 -3.28 -2.89
CA PRO A 78 2.68 -4.04 -3.20
C PRO A 78 3.20 -3.71 -4.61
N GLY A 79 4.45 -4.09 -4.86
CA GLY A 79 5.11 -3.90 -6.15
C GLY A 79 4.94 -5.05 -7.12
N GLY A 80 6.01 -5.40 -7.80
CA GLY A 80 5.98 -6.29 -8.97
C GLY A 80 5.60 -5.52 -10.23
N LYS A 81 4.95 -6.16 -11.18
CA LYS A 81 4.42 -5.52 -12.38
C LYS A 81 2.98 -4.99 -12.19
N ALA A 82 2.32 -5.39 -11.12
CA ALA A 82 0.94 -5.01 -10.81
C ALA A 82 0.70 -3.50 -10.83
N PRO A 83 1.54 -2.64 -10.20
CA PRO A 83 1.32 -1.19 -10.20
C PRO A 83 1.20 -0.59 -11.61
N SER A 84 2.05 -1.01 -12.55
CA SER A 84 2.03 -0.50 -13.93
C SER A 84 0.74 -0.86 -14.68
N LYS A 85 0.05 -1.92 -14.27
CA LYS A 85 -1.19 -2.37 -14.92
C LYS A 85 -2.43 -1.59 -14.49
N ILE A 86 -2.41 -1.01 -13.28
CA ILE A 86 -3.59 -0.39 -12.67
C ILE A 86 -3.43 1.10 -12.41
N ARG A 87 -2.22 1.65 -12.52
CA ARG A 87 -1.93 3.05 -12.16
C ARG A 87 -2.77 4.06 -12.94
N ASP A 88 -3.17 3.75 -14.15
CA ASP A 88 -3.94 4.65 -15.03
C ASP A 88 -5.45 4.43 -14.94
N ASP A 89 -5.91 3.47 -14.13
CA ASP A 89 -7.33 3.24 -13.90
C ASP A 89 -7.92 4.38 -13.04
N PRO A 90 -8.99 5.06 -13.51
CA PRO A 90 -9.58 6.19 -12.79
C PRO A 90 -10.11 5.83 -11.40
N ASP A 91 -10.65 4.62 -11.23
CA ASP A 91 -11.19 4.18 -9.95
C ASP A 91 -10.06 3.90 -8.95
N VAL A 92 -8.93 3.37 -9.44
CA VAL A 92 -7.71 3.20 -8.62
C VAL A 92 -7.19 4.55 -8.15
N GLN A 93 -7.05 5.51 -9.05
CA GLN A 93 -6.58 6.85 -8.71
C GLN A 93 -7.52 7.54 -7.71
N LYS A 94 -8.83 7.37 -7.91
CA LYS A 94 -9.86 7.91 -7.01
C LYS A 94 -9.71 7.35 -5.60
N VAL A 95 -9.66 6.03 -5.44
CA VAL A 95 -9.51 5.38 -4.13
C VAL A 95 -8.24 5.82 -3.42
N VAL A 96 -7.12 5.92 -4.14
CA VAL A 96 -5.85 6.39 -3.56
C VAL A 96 -5.93 7.84 -3.09
N ARG A 97 -6.54 8.74 -3.88
CA ARG A 97 -6.76 10.12 -3.48
C ARG A 97 -7.68 10.24 -2.28
N GLU A 98 -8.80 9.52 -2.27
CA GLU A 98 -9.74 9.49 -1.14
C GLU A 98 -9.07 8.96 0.14
N ALA A 99 -8.24 7.94 0.03
CA ALA A 99 -7.46 7.41 1.15
C ALA A 99 -6.48 8.48 1.69
N TYR A 100 -5.79 9.17 0.79
CA TYR A 100 -4.85 10.24 1.17
C TYR A 100 -5.57 11.41 1.84
N ASP A 101 -6.66 11.91 1.24
CA ASP A 101 -7.45 13.02 1.75
C ASP A 101 -8.14 12.67 3.08
N GLY A 102 -8.53 11.42 3.24
CA GLY A 102 -9.11 10.86 4.47
C GLY A 102 -8.10 10.58 5.58
N GLY A 103 -6.82 10.81 5.34
CA GLY A 103 -5.76 10.63 6.35
C GLY A 103 -5.38 9.18 6.62
N LEU A 104 -5.76 8.23 5.76
CA LEU A 104 -5.31 6.85 5.87
C LEU A 104 -3.78 6.78 5.80
N ARG A 105 -3.20 5.80 6.49
CA ARG A 105 -1.78 5.49 6.35
C ARG A 105 -1.58 4.71 5.06
N ILE A 106 -0.80 5.26 4.12
CA ILE A 106 -0.59 4.69 2.80
C ILE A 106 0.80 4.08 2.73
N GLY A 107 0.86 2.77 2.57
CA GLY A 107 2.09 2.03 2.34
C GLY A 107 2.25 1.66 0.86
N ALA A 108 3.43 1.89 0.28
CA ALA A 108 3.74 1.47 -1.08
C ALA A 108 5.19 1.01 -1.18
N VAL A 109 5.41 -0.17 -1.74
CA VAL A 109 6.72 -0.81 -1.79
C VAL A 109 7.16 -1.04 -3.24
N CYS A 110 8.45 -0.95 -3.50
CA CYS A 110 9.07 -1.29 -4.77
C CYS A 110 8.54 -0.43 -5.93
N HIS A 111 7.72 -1.01 -6.81
CA HIS A 111 7.03 -0.30 -7.89
C HIS A 111 5.66 0.29 -7.45
N GLY A 112 5.20 -0.03 -6.26
CA GLY A 112 3.93 0.49 -5.70
C GLY A 112 3.79 2.02 -5.79
N PRO A 113 4.84 2.82 -5.54
CA PRO A 113 4.79 4.27 -5.67
C PRO A 113 4.37 4.80 -7.05
N GLN A 114 4.44 4.00 -8.12
CA GLN A 114 3.90 4.39 -9.44
C GLN A 114 2.40 4.72 -9.37
N VAL A 115 1.65 4.00 -8.55
CA VAL A 115 0.22 4.28 -8.34
C VAL A 115 0.01 5.62 -7.62
N LEU A 116 0.89 5.94 -6.66
CA LEU A 116 0.85 7.23 -5.95
C LEU A 116 1.16 8.40 -6.89
N ILE A 117 2.11 8.21 -7.83
CA ILE A 117 2.43 9.19 -8.87
C ILE A 117 1.18 9.48 -9.71
N SER A 118 0.53 8.45 -10.24
CA SER A 118 -0.65 8.59 -11.09
C SER A 118 -1.85 9.18 -10.34
N ALA A 119 -1.95 8.94 -9.03
CA ALA A 119 -2.95 9.56 -8.17
C ALA A 119 -2.66 11.04 -7.85
N GLY A 120 -1.45 11.54 -8.15
CA GLY A 120 -1.09 12.95 -7.95
C GLY A 120 -0.82 13.34 -6.50
N ILE A 121 -0.37 12.41 -5.65
CA ILE A 121 -0.18 12.68 -4.20
C ILE A 121 1.29 12.71 -3.77
N VAL A 122 2.23 12.73 -4.70
CA VAL A 122 3.68 12.64 -4.39
C VAL A 122 4.42 13.98 -4.42
N GLN A 123 3.82 15.03 -4.96
CA GLN A 123 4.49 16.33 -5.10
C GLN A 123 4.93 16.90 -3.74
N ASN A 124 6.19 17.34 -3.67
CA ASN A 124 6.83 17.87 -2.45
C ASN A 124 6.93 16.85 -1.29
N ARG A 125 6.76 15.56 -1.56
CA ARG A 125 6.95 14.50 -0.56
C ARG A 125 8.33 13.88 -0.70
N THR A 126 8.92 13.48 0.42
CA THR A 126 10.15 12.69 0.45
C THR A 126 9.78 11.20 0.47
N LEU A 127 10.07 10.51 -0.62
CA LEU A 127 9.66 9.13 -0.84
C LEU A 127 10.84 8.28 -1.31
N THR A 128 10.71 6.98 -1.13
CA THR A 128 11.59 5.98 -1.72
C THR A 128 10.80 4.98 -2.57
N SER A 129 11.49 4.21 -3.36
CA SER A 129 10.94 3.19 -4.26
C SER A 129 12.02 2.26 -4.75
N HIS A 130 11.65 1.28 -5.54
CA HIS A 130 12.63 0.60 -6.39
C HIS A 130 13.39 1.64 -7.23
N PRO A 131 14.73 1.51 -7.41
CA PRO A 131 15.52 2.51 -8.12
C PRO A 131 15.00 2.85 -9.52
N ALA A 132 14.39 1.89 -10.22
CA ALA A 132 13.80 2.11 -11.54
C ALA A 132 12.63 3.12 -11.55
N VAL A 133 12.00 3.37 -10.41
CA VAL A 133 10.88 4.31 -10.25
C VAL A 133 11.35 5.68 -9.74
N GLY A 134 12.59 5.77 -9.27
CA GLY A 134 13.13 7.00 -8.67
C GLY A 134 13.06 8.21 -9.61
N GLY A 135 13.35 8.02 -10.89
CA GLY A 135 13.24 9.07 -11.90
C GLY A 135 11.81 9.57 -12.09
N GLU A 136 10.83 8.65 -12.14
CA GLU A 136 9.41 9.03 -12.24
C GLU A 136 8.95 9.83 -11.02
N LEU A 137 9.40 9.45 -9.82
CA LEU A 137 9.10 10.20 -8.59
C LEU A 137 9.63 11.63 -8.65
N GLN A 138 10.88 11.80 -9.10
CA GLN A 138 11.49 13.13 -9.26
C GLN A 138 10.75 13.98 -10.30
N GLU A 139 10.40 13.40 -11.45
CA GLU A 139 9.64 14.07 -12.50
C GLU A 139 8.24 14.50 -12.02
N ALA A 140 7.64 13.73 -11.10
CA ALA A 140 6.37 14.05 -10.45
C ALA A 140 6.49 15.05 -9.29
N GLY A 141 7.69 15.57 -9.03
CA GLY A 141 7.94 16.60 -8.01
C GLY A 141 8.21 16.05 -6.61
N ALA A 142 8.46 14.75 -6.46
CA ALA A 142 8.87 14.17 -5.19
C ALA A 142 10.38 14.31 -4.97
N ASN A 143 10.79 14.30 -3.70
CA ASN A 143 12.18 14.14 -3.30
C ASN A 143 12.47 12.64 -3.14
N TYR A 144 13.13 12.05 -4.12
CA TYR A 144 13.52 10.64 -4.05
C TYR A 144 14.75 10.45 -3.15
N SER A 145 14.58 9.72 -2.03
CA SER A 145 15.66 9.54 -1.04
C SER A 145 16.57 8.35 -1.33
N GLY A 146 16.06 7.30 -1.98
CA GLY A 146 16.77 6.03 -2.18
C GLY A 146 17.04 5.25 -0.89
N ARG A 147 16.52 5.68 0.26
CA ARG A 147 16.64 4.94 1.54
C ARG A 147 15.79 3.67 1.50
N PRO A 148 16.17 2.64 2.27
CA PRO A 148 15.37 1.40 2.34
C PRO A 148 13.90 1.65 2.69
N VAL A 149 13.63 2.50 3.66
CA VAL A 149 12.29 2.94 4.07
C VAL A 149 12.27 4.45 4.23
N GLU A 150 11.20 5.08 3.79
CA GLU A 150 10.95 6.50 3.96
C GLU A 150 9.54 6.73 4.49
N ARG A 151 9.40 7.72 5.37
CA ARG A 151 8.10 8.17 5.88
C ARG A 151 7.98 9.67 5.71
N ASP A 152 6.93 10.09 5.06
CA ASP A 152 6.56 11.51 4.94
C ASP A 152 5.04 11.66 5.18
N GLY A 153 4.69 12.25 6.31
CA GLY A 153 3.30 12.39 6.73
C GLY A 153 2.62 11.03 6.85
N SER A 154 1.54 10.83 6.11
CA SER A 154 0.77 9.59 6.07
C SER A 154 1.29 8.55 5.07
N ILE A 155 2.33 8.86 4.30
CA ILE A 155 2.88 7.97 3.28
C ILE A 155 4.15 7.29 3.80
N ILE A 156 4.19 5.97 3.71
CA ILE A 156 5.33 5.13 4.06
C ILE A 156 5.73 4.32 2.81
N THR A 157 6.97 4.44 2.38
CA THR A 157 7.47 3.75 1.18
C THR A 157 8.70 2.93 1.49
N ALA A 158 8.95 1.90 0.67
CA ALA A 158 10.15 1.07 0.79
C ALA A 158 10.67 0.66 -0.61
N THR A 159 11.95 0.30 -0.67
CA THR A 159 12.64 0.05 -1.93
C THR A 159 12.30 -1.30 -2.58
N ASP A 160 12.29 -2.37 -1.80
CA ASP A 160 12.23 -3.74 -2.34
C ASP A 160 11.95 -4.76 -1.20
N PRO A 161 11.84 -6.07 -1.50
CA PRO A 161 11.55 -7.10 -0.50
C PRO A 161 12.51 -7.14 0.69
N ARG A 162 13.75 -6.71 0.54
CA ARG A 162 14.74 -6.71 1.63
C ARG A 162 14.42 -5.69 2.71
N ALA A 163 13.65 -4.66 2.38
CA ALA A 163 13.23 -3.60 3.29
C ALA A 163 11.89 -3.92 4.01
N ILE A 164 11.24 -5.05 3.72
CA ILE A 164 9.89 -5.36 4.22
C ILE A 164 9.82 -5.41 5.75
N ALA A 165 10.82 -5.97 6.42
CA ALA A 165 10.81 -6.04 7.89
C ALA A 165 10.80 -4.64 8.53
N GLU A 166 11.64 -3.74 8.04
CA GLU A 166 11.68 -2.34 8.49
C GLU A 166 10.40 -1.59 8.10
N PHE A 167 9.91 -1.80 6.87
CA PHE A 167 8.64 -1.25 6.40
C PHE A 167 7.48 -1.67 7.29
N ASN A 168 7.34 -2.96 7.60
CA ASN A 168 6.29 -3.48 8.47
C ASN A 168 6.31 -2.81 9.85
N THR A 169 7.49 -2.65 10.43
CA THR A 169 7.64 -1.96 11.73
C THR A 169 7.12 -0.52 11.65
N ALA A 170 7.48 0.22 10.62
CA ALA A 170 7.05 1.60 10.43
C ALA A 170 5.54 1.68 10.11
N PHE A 171 5.06 0.87 9.18
CA PHE A 171 3.67 0.91 8.72
C PHE A 171 2.69 0.49 9.82
N ILE A 172 2.97 -0.60 10.54
CA ILE A 172 2.16 -1.06 11.67
C ILE A 172 2.10 0.02 12.76
N ARG A 173 3.23 0.65 13.09
CA ARG A 173 3.25 1.74 14.07
C ARG A 173 2.36 2.90 13.64
N GLU A 174 2.43 3.32 12.40
CA GLU A 174 1.64 4.43 11.88
C GLU A 174 0.13 4.11 11.85
N ILE A 175 -0.25 2.88 11.50
CA ILE A 175 -1.64 2.43 11.56
C ILE A 175 -2.13 2.39 13.03
N ALA A 176 -1.32 1.84 13.93
CA ALA A 176 -1.67 1.73 15.35
C ALA A 176 -1.91 3.11 15.99
N CYS A 177 -1.11 4.12 15.64
CA CYS A 177 -1.21 5.48 16.15
C CYS A 177 -2.25 6.34 15.41
N CYS A 178 -2.84 5.83 14.33
CA CYS A 178 -3.85 6.57 13.57
C CYS A 178 -5.18 6.52 14.30
N GLU A 179 -5.57 7.63 14.90
CA GLU A 179 -6.96 7.84 15.32
C GLU A 179 -7.69 8.47 14.12
N LEU A 180 -8.60 7.71 13.53
CA LEU A 180 -9.55 8.30 12.61
C LEU A 180 -10.46 9.16 13.47
N PHE A 181 -10.38 10.46 13.31
CA PHE A 181 -11.37 11.36 13.89
C PHE A 181 -12.72 10.93 13.31
N GLY A 182 -13.56 10.34 14.17
CA GLY A 182 -14.93 10.00 13.81
C GLY A 182 -15.72 11.24 13.41
N PRO A 183 -16.93 11.04 12.83
CA PRO A 183 -17.75 12.11 12.29
C PRO A 183 -18.09 13.17 13.32
#